data_631e31c0b2843e84c9aa1db52b6da8f8
#
_entry.id   631e31c0b2843e84c9aa1db52b6da8f8
#
_cell.length_a   1.000
_cell.length_b   1.000
_cell.length_c   1.000
_cell.angle_alpha   90.00
_cell.angle_beta   90.00
_cell.angle_gamma   90.00
#
_symmetry.space_group_name_H-M   'P 1'
#
loop_
_entity.id
_entity.type
_entity.pdbx_description
1 polymer ?
#
loop_
_entity_poly.entity_id
_entity_poly.type
_entity_poly.pdbx_seq_one_letter_code
_entity_poly.pdbx_strand_id
1 'polypeptide(L)'
;MTTTEATFLGQNPVAEILEALMDKHSLNQTDLAHRSGVSQPAINRILKERSKAKKPRRETLEKISGVLGVTPEQLTGQDPISVRLFDKGAVPMGRWETLTHIPYSGDMPPGQALICPIPHSDMCFALPVIGEAMVGEDGYREGEVIFVDPAVKPTHGCDVVAVSPKGGLLRRFVETPEGRFLKTLNPCWPNPILSLTSDIILIGTVIFSGRIR
;
A
#
# COMPACT_ATOMS: atom_id res chain seq x y z
N MET A 1 10.67 2.69 -22.49
CA MET A 1 10.54 4.09 -22.91
C MET A 1 9.07 4.45 -22.92
N THR A 2 8.73 5.57 -22.40
CA THR A 2 7.47 6.26 -22.16
C THR A 2 6.95 6.09 -20.73
N THR A 3 7.49 6.95 -19.89
CA THR A 3 6.93 7.38 -18.62
C THR A 3 5.58 8.02 -18.93
N THR A 4 4.49 7.33 -18.61
CA THR A 4 3.17 7.96 -18.62
C THR A 4 3.04 8.72 -17.30
N GLU A 5 3.55 9.95 -17.27
CA GLU A 5 3.07 10.95 -16.33
C GLU A 5 1.58 11.11 -16.62
N ALA A 6 0.74 10.74 -15.64
CA ALA A 6 -0.67 11.07 -15.67
C ALA A 6 -0.77 12.60 -15.55
N THR A 7 -0.61 13.29 -16.65
CA THR A 7 -0.90 14.71 -16.75
C THR A 7 -2.41 14.83 -16.65
N PHE A 8 -2.91 15.28 -15.51
CA PHE A 8 -4.30 15.69 -15.36
C PHE A 8 -4.55 16.87 -16.31
N LEU A 9 -5.05 16.57 -17.50
CA LEU A 9 -5.37 17.55 -18.53
C LEU A 9 -6.77 18.18 -18.33
N GLY A 10 -7.35 18.03 -17.13
CA GLY A 10 -8.63 18.65 -16.77
C GLY A 10 -8.51 20.16 -16.55
N GLN A 11 -9.61 20.87 -16.81
CA GLN A 11 -9.67 22.34 -16.62
C GLN A 11 -9.62 22.73 -15.14
N ASN A 12 -9.86 21.82 -14.19
CA ASN A 12 -9.81 22.06 -12.74
C ASN A 12 -9.18 20.88 -12.00
N PRO A 13 -7.85 20.87 -11.81
CA PRO A 13 -7.17 19.77 -11.13
C PRO A 13 -7.63 19.59 -9.67
N VAL A 14 -8.04 20.66 -8.98
CA VAL A 14 -8.50 20.57 -7.59
C VAL A 14 -9.77 19.72 -7.47
N ALA A 15 -10.72 19.86 -8.39
CA ALA A 15 -11.96 19.09 -8.35
C ALA A 15 -11.71 17.59 -8.60
N GLU A 16 -10.90 17.27 -9.61
CA GLU A 16 -10.56 15.90 -9.98
C GLU A 16 -9.79 15.20 -8.84
N ILE A 17 -8.81 15.90 -8.27
CA ILE A 17 -8.02 15.39 -7.14
C ILE A 17 -8.89 15.21 -5.89
N LEU A 18 -9.75 16.18 -5.59
CA LEU A 18 -10.64 16.12 -4.45
C LEU A 18 -11.62 14.95 -4.55
N GLU A 19 -12.22 14.76 -5.73
CA GLU A 19 -13.15 13.66 -6.00
C GLU A 19 -12.46 12.30 -5.83
N ALA A 20 -11.27 12.13 -6.42
CA ALA A 20 -10.48 10.92 -6.30
C ALA A 20 -10.07 10.62 -4.85
N LEU A 21 -9.70 11.64 -4.07
CA LEU A 21 -9.37 11.48 -2.65
C LEU A 21 -10.59 11.14 -1.79
N MET A 22 -11.74 11.74 -2.08
CA MET A 22 -12.99 11.43 -1.39
C MET A 22 -13.41 9.97 -1.65
N ASP A 23 -13.30 9.51 -2.89
CA ASP A 23 -13.58 8.11 -3.27
C ASP A 23 -12.61 7.15 -2.58
N LYS A 24 -11.32 7.47 -2.55
CA LYS A 24 -10.29 6.69 -1.85
C LYS A 24 -10.60 6.52 -0.36
N HIS A 25 -11.03 7.58 0.30
CA HIS A 25 -11.35 7.56 1.73
C HIS A 25 -12.80 7.15 2.01
N SER A 26 -13.57 6.75 0.98
CA SER A 26 -15.00 6.43 1.07
C SER A 26 -15.80 7.53 1.78
N LEU A 27 -15.44 8.79 1.53
CA LEU A 27 -16.07 9.96 2.14
C LEU A 27 -17.06 10.58 1.17
N ASN A 28 -18.28 10.83 1.62
CA ASN A 28 -19.20 11.70 0.90
C ASN A 28 -18.97 13.17 1.27
N GLN A 29 -19.63 14.09 0.54
CA GLN A 29 -19.46 15.54 0.75
C GLN A 29 -19.89 15.98 2.15
N THR A 30 -20.87 15.32 2.75
CA THR A 30 -21.38 15.62 4.11
C THR A 30 -20.36 15.19 5.16
N ASP A 31 -19.77 13.99 5.01
CA ASP A 31 -18.74 13.48 5.91
C ASP A 31 -17.49 14.33 5.86
N LEU A 32 -17.07 14.72 4.66
CA LEU A 32 -15.93 15.61 4.48
C LEU A 32 -16.19 17.00 5.10
N ALA A 33 -17.38 17.55 4.94
CA ALA A 33 -17.79 18.81 5.56
C ALA A 33 -17.71 18.74 7.08
N HIS A 34 -18.25 17.68 7.65
CA HIS A 34 -18.25 17.47 9.11
C HIS A 34 -16.84 17.34 9.67
N ARG A 35 -15.96 16.56 9.00
CA ARG A 35 -14.60 16.32 9.45
C ARG A 35 -13.67 17.53 9.25
N SER A 36 -13.83 18.27 8.14
CA SER A 36 -12.98 19.40 7.81
C SER A 36 -13.46 20.73 8.41
N GLY A 37 -14.69 20.81 8.89
CA GLY A 37 -15.31 22.08 9.31
C GLY A 37 -15.57 23.04 8.15
N VAL A 38 -15.54 22.55 6.90
CA VAL A 38 -15.87 23.31 5.69
C VAL A 38 -17.31 23.04 5.32
N SER A 39 -18.11 24.06 5.02
CA SER A 39 -19.53 23.85 4.69
C SER A 39 -19.69 22.98 3.44
N GLN A 40 -20.65 22.06 3.46
CA GLN A 40 -20.96 21.18 2.33
C GLN A 40 -21.22 21.93 1.01
N PRO A 41 -21.92 23.09 1.00
CA PRO A 41 -22.06 23.91 -0.21
C PRO A 41 -20.73 24.43 -0.76
N ALA A 42 -19.73 24.70 0.10
CA ALA A 42 -18.40 25.11 -0.34
C ALA A 42 -17.64 23.95 -1.01
N ILE A 43 -17.73 22.74 -0.45
CA ILE A 43 -17.16 21.51 -1.05
C ILE A 43 -17.83 21.24 -2.40
N ASN A 44 -19.15 21.27 -2.47
CA ASN A 44 -19.91 21.06 -3.70
C ASN A 44 -19.53 22.09 -4.79
N ARG A 45 -19.29 23.35 -4.39
CA ARG A 45 -18.83 24.38 -5.31
C ARG A 45 -17.45 24.06 -5.87
N ILE A 46 -16.50 23.59 -5.06
CA ILE A 46 -15.16 23.17 -5.51
C ILE A 46 -15.26 22.04 -6.54
N LEU A 47 -16.10 21.04 -6.28
CA LEU A 47 -16.30 19.89 -7.15
C LEU A 47 -16.99 20.25 -8.49
N LYS A 48 -17.92 21.20 -8.45
CA LYS A 48 -18.68 21.62 -9.65
C LYS A 48 -18.01 22.72 -10.48
N GLU A 49 -17.04 23.43 -9.91
CA GLU A 49 -16.38 24.55 -10.58
C GLU A 49 -15.40 24.04 -11.63
N ARG A 50 -15.82 24.07 -12.90
CA ARG A 50 -15.00 23.67 -14.06
C ARG A 50 -14.05 24.76 -14.56
N SER A 51 -14.11 25.98 -13.98
CA SER A 51 -13.34 27.13 -14.43
C SER A 51 -12.11 27.37 -13.53
N LYS A 52 -10.94 27.54 -14.15
CA LYS A 52 -9.68 27.92 -13.46
C LYS A 52 -9.71 29.27 -12.74
N ALA A 53 -10.78 30.08 -12.95
CA ALA A 53 -10.82 31.48 -12.54
C ALA A 53 -11.00 31.70 -11.02
N LYS A 54 -11.47 30.71 -10.28
CA LYS A 54 -11.74 30.88 -8.83
C LYS A 54 -11.10 29.76 -8.01
N LYS A 55 -9.84 29.97 -7.62
CA LYS A 55 -9.17 29.05 -6.69
C LYS A 55 -9.85 29.10 -5.31
N PRO A 56 -10.05 27.94 -4.65
CA PRO A 56 -10.51 27.92 -3.26
C PRO A 56 -9.57 28.72 -2.36
N ARG A 57 -10.09 29.30 -1.27
CA ARG A 57 -9.27 30.02 -0.30
C ARG A 57 -8.26 29.05 0.34
N ARG A 58 -7.05 29.53 0.64
CA ARG A 58 -5.99 28.74 1.25
C ARG A 58 -6.44 28.06 2.55
N GLU A 59 -7.13 28.74 3.42
CA GLU A 59 -7.70 28.19 4.65
C GLU A 59 -8.65 27.00 4.39
N THR A 60 -9.46 27.07 3.33
CA THR A 60 -10.36 25.98 2.94
C THR A 60 -9.57 24.77 2.44
N LEU A 61 -8.51 25.01 1.66
CA LEU A 61 -7.63 23.96 1.18
C LEU A 61 -6.89 23.27 2.34
N GLU A 62 -6.36 24.04 3.31
CA GLU A 62 -5.66 23.52 4.48
C GLU A 62 -6.57 22.62 5.33
N LYS A 63 -7.83 23.04 5.56
CA LYS A 63 -8.80 22.22 6.31
C LYS A 63 -9.16 20.92 5.60
N ILE A 64 -9.38 20.96 4.29
CA ILE A 64 -9.70 19.77 3.49
C ILE A 64 -8.48 18.86 3.40
N SER A 65 -7.31 19.41 3.13
CA SER A 65 -6.05 18.67 3.03
C SER A 65 -5.71 17.91 4.31
N GLY A 66 -5.92 18.53 5.47
CA GLY A 66 -5.69 17.89 6.77
C GLY A 66 -6.55 16.65 7.01
N VAL A 67 -7.79 16.63 6.51
CA VAL A 67 -8.69 15.46 6.61
C VAL A 67 -8.30 14.36 5.63
N LEU A 68 -7.80 14.75 4.45
CA LEU A 68 -7.46 13.82 3.37
C LEU A 68 -5.99 13.34 3.41
N GLY A 69 -5.19 13.82 4.40
CA GLY A 69 -3.80 13.41 4.56
C GLY A 69 -2.86 13.86 3.43
N VAL A 70 -3.18 14.99 2.78
CA VAL A 70 -2.38 15.59 1.69
C VAL A 70 -2.00 17.02 2.03
N THR A 71 -1.06 17.62 1.28
CA THR A 71 -0.76 19.06 1.40
C THR A 71 -1.70 19.90 0.52
N PRO A 72 -1.90 21.20 0.82
CA PRO A 72 -2.65 22.09 -0.04
C PRO A 72 -2.07 22.19 -1.46
N GLU A 73 -0.76 22.11 -1.60
CA GLU A 73 -0.03 22.12 -2.86
C GLU A 73 -0.33 20.87 -3.67
N GLN A 74 -0.40 19.70 -3.01
CA GLN A 74 -0.84 18.45 -3.62
C GLN A 74 -2.31 18.51 -4.05
N LEU A 75 -3.20 19.05 -3.20
CA LEU A 75 -4.63 19.17 -3.53
C LEU A 75 -4.87 20.13 -4.71
N THR A 76 -3.98 21.10 -4.94
CA THR A 76 -4.04 22.02 -6.09
C THR A 76 -3.32 21.51 -7.34
N GLY A 77 -2.65 20.37 -7.28
CA GLY A 77 -1.86 19.82 -8.38
C GLY A 77 -0.57 20.56 -8.65
N GLN A 78 -0.11 21.40 -7.70
CA GLN A 78 1.18 22.10 -7.80
C GLN A 78 2.34 21.16 -7.44
N ASP A 79 2.12 20.28 -6.45
CA ASP A 79 3.01 19.18 -6.12
C ASP A 79 2.39 17.87 -6.59
N PRO A 80 3.17 16.95 -7.14
CA PRO A 80 2.66 15.65 -7.51
C PRO A 80 2.14 14.95 -6.25
N ILE A 81 0.87 14.61 -6.26
CA ILE A 81 0.35 13.70 -5.27
C ILE A 81 0.94 12.35 -5.62
N SER A 82 1.74 11.80 -4.72
CA SER A 82 2.07 10.36 -4.72
C SER A 82 0.83 9.55 -4.30
N VAL A 83 -0.36 10.04 -4.64
CA VAL A 83 -1.59 9.28 -4.54
C VAL A 83 -1.58 8.33 -5.71
N ARG A 84 -1.23 7.12 -5.44
CA ARG A 84 -1.49 6.04 -6.37
C ARG A 84 -3.00 5.98 -6.58
N LEU A 85 -3.46 6.62 -7.64
CA LEU A 85 -4.77 6.36 -8.24
C LEU A 85 -4.66 4.98 -8.89
N PHE A 86 -4.50 3.95 -8.06
CA PHE A 86 -4.62 2.60 -8.54
C PHE A 86 -6.10 2.32 -8.73
N ASP A 87 -6.43 1.75 -9.86
CA ASP A 87 -7.68 1.03 -10.02
C ASP A 87 -7.89 0.13 -8.80
N LYS A 88 -9.14 0.05 -8.31
CA LYS A 88 -9.49 -0.78 -7.15
C LYS A 88 -8.87 -2.17 -7.32
N GLY A 89 -7.96 -2.54 -6.42
CA GLY A 89 -7.25 -3.82 -6.43
C GLY A 89 -5.83 -3.82 -6.97
N ALA A 90 -5.30 -2.69 -7.48
CA ALA A 90 -3.90 -2.63 -7.88
C ALA A 90 -2.99 -2.33 -6.70
N VAL A 91 -1.96 -3.14 -6.53
CA VAL A 91 -0.95 -3.01 -5.46
C VAL A 91 0.44 -2.77 -6.06
N PRO A 92 1.31 -2.03 -5.36
CA PRO A 92 2.65 -1.75 -5.82
C PRO A 92 3.53 -3.00 -5.75
N MET A 93 4.41 -3.16 -6.73
CA MET A 93 5.49 -4.12 -6.69
C MET A 93 6.65 -3.58 -5.88
N GLY A 94 6.99 -4.24 -4.78
CA GLY A 94 8.10 -3.92 -3.90
C GLY A 94 9.42 -4.59 -4.26
N ARG A 95 10.42 -4.22 -3.47
CA ARG A 95 11.76 -4.86 -3.49
C ARG A 95 12.14 -5.24 -2.06
N TRP A 96 12.82 -6.36 -1.92
CA TRP A 96 13.26 -6.86 -0.60
C TRP A 96 14.18 -5.89 0.13
N GLU A 97 15.01 -5.15 -0.60
CA GLU A 97 15.96 -4.19 -0.05
C GLU A 97 15.27 -2.99 0.62
N THR A 98 14.06 -2.65 0.15
CA THR A 98 13.31 -1.51 0.70
C THR A 98 12.52 -1.84 1.96
N LEU A 99 12.41 -3.12 2.33
CA LEU A 99 11.68 -3.56 3.52
C LEU A 99 12.40 -3.28 4.84
N THR A 100 13.66 -2.87 4.80
CA THR A 100 14.50 -2.65 5.99
C THR A 100 14.10 -1.43 6.81
N HIS A 101 13.22 -0.56 6.30
CA HIS A 101 12.74 0.63 6.97
C HIS A 101 11.25 0.50 7.30
N ILE A 102 10.93 0.37 8.59
CA ILE A 102 9.58 0.39 9.13
C ILE A 102 9.35 1.71 9.86
N PRO A 103 8.18 2.33 9.76
CA PRO A 103 6.98 1.83 9.11
C PRO A 103 7.09 1.95 7.58
N TYR A 104 6.58 0.94 6.90
CA TYR A 104 6.41 0.96 5.46
C TYR A 104 5.44 2.11 5.11
N SER A 105 6.01 3.28 4.93
CA SER A 105 5.28 4.44 4.42
C SER A 105 5.16 4.26 2.92
N GLY A 106 4.08 3.82 2.41
CA GLY A 106 3.72 3.62 0.99
C GLY A 106 4.52 4.24 -0.16
N ASP A 107 5.69 4.82 0.12
CA ASP A 107 6.63 5.41 -0.81
C ASP A 107 7.45 4.33 -1.54
N MET A 108 6.73 3.49 -2.28
CA MET A 108 7.38 2.68 -3.29
C MET A 108 7.72 3.55 -4.49
N PRO A 109 8.93 3.43 -5.04
CA PRO A 109 9.26 4.13 -6.28
C PRO A 109 8.20 3.79 -7.33
N PRO A 110 7.85 4.74 -8.23
CA PRO A 110 6.89 4.50 -9.28
C PRO A 110 7.37 3.30 -10.09
N GLY A 111 6.71 2.19 -9.89
CA GLY A 111 7.06 0.88 -10.41
C GLY A 111 5.82 0.19 -10.95
N GLN A 112 6.02 -1.02 -11.38
CA GLN A 112 4.96 -1.86 -11.90
C GLN A 112 3.90 -2.10 -10.81
N ALA A 113 2.65 -1.75 -11.11
CA ALA A 113 1.51 -2.08 -10.28
C ALA A 113 0.91 -3.41 -10.74
N LEU A 114 0.47 -4.22 -9.79
CA LEU A 114 -0.16 -5.51 -10.05
C LEU A 114 -1.58 -5.51 -9.48
N ILE A 115 -2.48 -6.22 -10.13
CA ILE A 115 -3.83 -6.40 -9.61
C ILE A 115 -3.82 -7.56 -8.62
N CYS A 116 -4.19 -7.28 -7.37
CA CYS A 116 -4.45 -8.32 -6.38
C CYS A 116 -5.87 -8.87 -6.61
N PRO A 117 -6.04 -10.19 -6.82
CA PRO A 117 -7.34 -10.75 -7.18
C PRO A 117 -8.29 -10.94 -5.98
N ILE A 118 -7.83 -10.68 -4.78
CA ILE A 118 -8.62 -10.82 -3.55
C ILE A 118 -8.71 -9.49 -2.78
N PRO A 119 -9.71 -9.32 -1.89
CA PRO A 119 -9.81 -8.14 -1.03
C PRO A 119 -8.56 -7.97 -0.16
N HIS A 120 -8.09 -6.73 -0.07
CA HIS A 120 -6.89 -6.38 0.68
C HIS A 120 -6.99 -4.95 1.24
N SER A 121 -6.12 -4.60 2.17
CA SER A 121 -6.00 -3.23 2.68
C SER A 121 -5.23 -2.32 1.71
N ASP A 122 -5.32 -1.00 1.93
CA ASP A 122 -4.55 0.00 1.16
C ASP A 122 -3.03 -0.11 1.39
N MET A 123 -2.61 -0.86 2.42
CA MET A 123 -1.20 -1.10 2.75
C MET A 123 -0.63 -2.34 2.04
N CYS A 124 -1.46 -3.05 1.28
CA CYS A 124 -1.03 -4.24 0.54
C CYS A 124 0.04 -3.91 -0.50
N PHE A 125 1.01 -4.76 -0.64
CA PHE A 125 2.06 -4.67 -1.65
C PHE A 125 2.43 -6.05 -2.19
N ALA A 126 3.07 -6.09 -3.35
CA ALA A 126 3.54 -7.32 -3.96
C ALA A 126 5.06 -7.44 -3.88
N LEU A 127 5.58 -8.65 -3.76
CA LEU A 127 7.02 -8.95 -3.80
C LEU A 127 7.29 -10.14 -4.72
N PRO A 128 8.40 -10.16 -5.44
CA PRO A 128 8.86 -11.36 -6.11
C PRO A 128 9.41 -12.36 -5.07
N VAL A 129 9.11 -13.62 -5.22
CA VAL A 129 9.73 -14.68 -4.43
C VAL A 129 11.18 -14.83 -4.88
N ILE A 130 12.11 -14.78 -3.94
CA ILE A 130 13.55 -14.93 -4.19
C ILE A 130 14.08 -16.12 -3.39
N GLY A 131 14.86 -16.96 -4.06
CA GLY A 131 15.52 -18.10 -3.47
C GLY A 131 14.60 -19.27 -3.17
N GLU A 132 15.15 -20.31 -2.55
CA GLU A 132 14.55 -21.64 -2.44
C GLU A 132 14.04 -21.99 -1.04
N ALA A 133 14.11 -21.06 -0.08
CA ALA A 133 13.73 -21.35 1.31
C ALA A 133 12.28 -21.82 1.49
N MET A 134 11.40 -21.37 0.60
CA MET A 134 9.97 -21.66 0.64
C MET A 134 9.53 -22.61 -0.47
N VAL A 135 10.45 -23.33 -1.11
CA VAL A 135 10.13 -24.39 -2.08
C VAL A 135 9.59 -25.61 -1.33
N GLY A 136 8.45 -26.13 -1.76
CA GLY A 136 7.77 -27.27 -1.18
C GLY A 136 6.47 -27.59 -1.87
N GLU A 137 5.73 -28.58 -1.39
CA GLU A 137 4.46 -29.01 -1.97
C GLU A 137 3.43 -27.86 -1.96
N ASP A 138 3.31 -27.14 -0.82
CA ASP A 138 2.46 -25.94 -0.64
C ASP A 138 3.30 -24.66 -0.61
N GLY A 139 4.43 -24.66 -1.30
CA GLY A 139 5.38 -23.55 -1.24
C GLY A 139 5.39 -22.69 -2.49
N TYR A 140 6.41 -21.88 -2.59
CA TYR A 140 6.60 -20.88 -3.65
C TYR A 140 7.81 -21.22 -4.49
N ARG A 141 7.74 -20.87 -5.76
CA ARG A 141 8.88 -20.98 -6.69
C ARG A 141 9.50 -19.61 -6.91
N GLU A 142 10.78 -19.58 -7.15
CA GLU A 142 11.47 -18.36 -7.52
C GLU A 142 10.83 -17.67 -8.73
N GLY A 143 10.65 -16.36 -8.64
CA GLY A 143 9.99 -15.55 -9.66
C GLY A 143 8.45 -15.53 -9.57
N GLU A 144 7.83 -16.29 -8.69
CA GLU A 144 6.43 -16.06 -8.33
C GLU A 144 6.28 -14.73 -7.59
N VAL A 145 5.07 -14.17 -7.62
CA VAL A 145 4.75 -12.94 -6.90
C VAL A 145 3.84 -13.29 -5.74
N ILE A 146 4.19 -12.78 -4.57
CA ILE A 146 3.36 -12.81 -3.36
C ILE A 146 2.74 -11.45 -3.11
N PHE A 147 1.49 -11.43 -2.62
CA PHE A 147 0.79 -10.25 -2.18
C PHE A 147 0.74 -10.27 -0.65
N VAL A 148 1.27 -9.22 -0.06
CA VAL A 148 1.51 -9.11 1.39
C VAL A 148 0.66 -7.99 1.95
N ASP A 149 -0.16 -8.30 2.96
CA ASP A 149 -1.00 -7.32 3.61
C ASP A 149 -0.57 -7.12 5.08
N PRO A 150 -0.02 -5.95 5.44
CA PRO A 150 0.36 -5.62 6.80
C PRO A 150 -0.80 -5.52 7.78
N ALA A 151 -2.04 -5.27 7.30
CA ALA A 151 -3.22 -5.17 8.15
C ALA A 151 -3.74 -6.54 8.61
N VAL A 152 -3.33 -7.62 7.93
CA VAL A 152 -3.74 -8.99 8.27
C VAL A 152 -2.80 -9.54 9.33
N LYS A 153 -3.34 -9.82 10.52
CA LYS A 153 -2.58 -10.43 11.62
C LYS A 153 -2.21 -11.88 11.25
N PRO A 154 -0.94 -12.29 11.46
CA PRO A 154 -0.53 -13.64 11.21
C PRO A 154 -1.17 -14.63 12.18
N THR A 155 -1.54 -15.79 11.66
CA THR A 155 -2.04 -16.95 12.41
C THR A 155 -1.16 -18.15 12.14
N HIS A 156 -1.22 -19.14 13.02
CA HIS A 156 -0.47 -20.40 12.84
C HIS A 156 -0.72 -21.00 11.44
N GLY A 157 0.35 -21.32 10.74
CA GLY A 157 0.30 -21.94 9.41
C GLY A 157 0.23 -20.96 8.24
N CYS A 158 0.04 -19.66 8.47
CA CYS A 158 0.11 -18.67 7.38
C CYS A 158 1.57 -18.35 7.01
N ASP A 159 1.77 -17.85 5.81
CA ASP A 159 3.08 -17.40 5.35
C ASP A 159 3.20 -15.90 5.58
N VAL A 160 4.36 -15.45 6.00
CA VAL A 160 4.62 -14.07 6.40
C VAL A 160 5.91 -13.55 5.77
N VAL A 161 5.91 -12.26 5.52
CA VAL A 161 7.13 -11.50 5.24
C VAL A 161 7.61 -10.87 6.52
N ALA A 162 8.89 -11.05 6.81
CA ALA A 162 9.57 -10.48 7.97
C ALA A 162 10.91 -9.87 7.56
N VAL A 163 11.46 -9.03 8.41
CA VAL A 163 12.81 -8.46 8.28
C VAL A 163 13.62 -8.84 9.50
N SER A 164 14.80 -9.38 9.24
CA SER A 164 15.84 -9.66 10.22
C SER A 164 17.04 -8.74 10.02
N PRO A 165 18.02 -8.69 10.93
CA PRO A 165 19.29 -7.97 10.72
C PRO A 165 20.07 -8.44 9.48
N LYS A 166 19.75 -9.62 8.96
CA LYS A 166 20.38 -10.19 7.75
C LYS A 166 19.59 -9.93 6.47
N GLY A 167 18.43 -9.28 6.54
CA GLY A 167 17.56 -8.95 5.41
C GLY A 167 16.16 -9.52 5.50
N GLY A 168 15.42 -9.38 4.39
CA GLY A 168 14.04 -9.85 4.28
C GLY A 168 13.91 -11.37 4.25
N LEU A 169 12.83 -11.87 4.82
CA LEU A 169 12.51 -13.29 4.95
C LEU A 169 11.08 -13.56 4.50
N LEU A 170 10.86 -14.60 3.70
CA LEU A 170 9.56 -15.22 3.49
C LEU A 170 9.54 -16.54 4.24
N ARG A 171 8.60 -16.74 5.18
CA ARG A 171 8.56 -17.92 6.06
C ARG A 171 7.13 -18.25 6.43
N ARG A 172 6.91 -19.51 6.83
CA ARG A 172 5.67 -19.96 7.49
C ARG A 172 5.70 -19.58 8.97
N PHE A 173 4.69 -18.90 9.42
CA PHE A 173 4.51 -18.55 10.83
C PHE A 173 3.97 -19.76 11.60
N VAL A 174 4.65 -20.11 12.67
CA VAL A 174 4.30 -21.23 13.54
C VAL A 174 4.16 -20.72 14.96
N GLU A 175 3.02 -20.94 15.57
CA GLU A 175 2.75 -20.60 16.96
C GLU A 175 2.51 -21.89 17.75
N THR A 176 3.27 -22.10 18.82
CA THR A 176 3.20 -23.26 19.72
C THR A 176 3.18 -22.78 21.17
N PRO A 177 2.89 -23.65 22.16
CA PRO A 177 2.99 -23.28 23.57
C PRO A 177 4.41 -22.80 23.99
N GLU A 178 5.45 -23.25 23.28
CA GLU A 178 6.84 -22.87 23.53
C GLU A 178 7.23 -21.51 22.95
N GLY A 179 6.40 -20.97 22.03
CA GLY A 179 6.67 -19.68 21.40
C GLY A 179 6.25 -19.56 19.94
N ARG A 180 6.78 -18.52 19.33
CA ARG A 180 6.53 -18.19 17.91
C ARG A 180 7.79 -18.41 17.10
N PHE A 181 7.62 -19.03 15.95
CA PHE A 181 8.71 -19.44 15.07
C PHE A 181 8.40 -19.08 13.62
N LEU A 182 9.45 -18.96 12.83
CA LEU A 182 9.41 -18.79 11.39
C LEU A 182 10.06 -20.02 10.75
N LYS A 183 9.28 -20.78 9.98
CA LYS A 183 9.71 -22.05 9.37
C LYS A 183 9.86 -21.92 7.85
N THR A 184 10.89 -22.54 7.28
CA THR A 184 11.00 -22.75 5.84
C THR A 184 10.11 -23.92 5.40
N LEU A 185 9.70 -23.92 4.14
CA LEU A 185 9.01 -25.07 3.54
C LEU A 185 9.98 -26.03 2.85
N ASN A 186 11.17 -25.56 2.51
CA ASN A 186 12.23 -26.40 1.95
C ASN A 186 12.87 -27.25 3.04
N PRO A 187 12.71 -28.58 3.02
CA PRO A 187 13.29 -29.47 4.03
C PRO A 187 14.83 -29.52 4.01
N CYS A 188 15.44 -29.16 2.88
CA CYS A 188 16.89 -29.13 2.71
C CYS A 188 17.52 -27.78 3.10
N TRP A 189 16.71 -26.82 3.59
CA TRP A 189 17.24 -25.52 3.99
C TRP A 189 18.10 -25.62 5.26
N PRO A 190 19.30 -25.01 5.31
CA PRO A 190 20.25 -25.21 6.40
C PRO A 190 19.72 -24.85 7.79
N ASN A 191 18.87 -23.82 7.89
CA ASN A 191 18.25 -23.38 9.13
C ASN A 191 16.74 -23.31 8.95
N PRO A 192 16.03 -24.44 9.09
CA PRO A 192 14.62 -24.54 8.72
C PRO A 192 13.68 -23.83 9.69
N ILE A 193 14.11 -23.55 10.93
CA ILE A 193 13.29 -22.94 11.97
C ILE A 193 14.09 -21.81 12.63
N LEU A 194 13.47 -20.63 12.73
CA LEU A 194 14.00 -19.47 13.43
C LEU A 194 13.01 -19.08 14.53
N SER A 195 13.47 -18.88 15.74
CA SER A 195 12.65 -18.28 16.79
C SER A 195 12.33 -16.82 16.44
N LEU A 196 11.09 -16.41 16.62
CA LEU A 196 10.69 -15.03 16.41
C LEU A 196 11.12 -14.20 17.62
N THR A 197 12.28 -13.57 17.51
CA THR A 197 12.91 -12.72 18.54
C THR A 197 12.60 -11.25 18.27
N SER A 198 12.96 -10.36 19.19
CA SER A 198 12.69 -8.92 19.06
C SER A 198 13.42 -8.21 17.92
N ASP A 199 14.46 -8.82 17.38
CA ASP A 199 15.23 -8.34 16.23
C ASP A 199 14.65 -8.77 14.87
N ILE A 200 13.60 -9.60 14.88
CA ILE A 200 12.86 -9.99 13.68
C ILE A 200 11.50 -9.27 13.70
N ILE A 201 11.26 -8.48 12.69
CA ILE A 201 10.05 -7.68 12.59
C ILE A 201 9.14 -8.27 11.50
N LEU A 202 7.90 -8.62 11.88
CA LEU A 202 6.89 -9.04 10.93
C LEU A 202 6.38 -7.83 10.15
N ILE A 203 6.41 -7.90 8.83
CA ILE A 203 5.96 -6.86 7.91
C ILE A 203 4.50 -7.05 7.53
N GLY A 204 4.10 -8.27 7.21
CA GLY A 204 2.73 -8.59 6.83
C GLY A 204 2.54 -10.06 6.52
N THR A 205 1.28 -10.41 6.33
CA THR A 205 0.85 -11.78 5.99
C THR A 205 0.68 -11.91 4.48
N VAL A 206 1.16 -13.00 3.91
CA VAL A 206 0.90 -13.34 2.50
C VAL A 206 -0.55 -13.73 2.35
N ILE A 207 -1.28 -12.99 1.53
CA ILE A 207 -2.72 -13.20 1.30
C ILE A 207 -3.01 -13.89 -0.02
N PHE A 208 -2.11 -13.76 -0.99
CA PHE A 208 -2.23 -14.41 -2.30
C PHE A 208 -0.85 -14.58 -2.92
N SER A 209 -0.72 -15.57 -3.80
CA SER A 209 0.47 -15.75 -4.65
C SER A 209 0.08 -16.14 -6.06
N GLY A 210 0.91 -15.81 -7.03
CA GLY A 210 0.67 -16.15 -8.42
C GLY A 210 1.90 -15.97 -9.30
N ARG A 211 1.82 -16.52 -10.51
CA ARG A 211 2.87 -16.38 -11.51
C ARG A 211 2.41 -15.42 -12.61
N ILE A 212 3.21 -14.40 -12.86
CA ILE A 212 3.05 -13.53 -14.03
C ILE A 212 3.61 -14.26 -15.23
N ARG A 213 2.80 -14.43 -16.27
CA ARG A 213 3.21 -15.02 -17.55
C ARG A 213 3.31 -13.94 -18.62
#